data_66f136c07e811ea4bdb987dd1a1e3c8c
#
_entry.id   66f136c07e811ea4bdb987dd1a1e3c8c
#
_cell.length_a   1.000
_cell.length_b   1.000
_cell.length_c   1.000
_cell.angle_alpha   90.00
_cell.angle_beta   90.00
_cell.angle_gamma   90.00
#
_symmetry.space_group_name_H-M   'P 1'
#
loop_
_entity.id
_entity.type
_entity.pdbx_description
1 polymer ?
#
loop_
_entity_poly.entity_id
_entity_poly.type
_entity_poly.pdbx_seq_one_letter_code
_entity_poly.pdbx_strand_id
1 'polypeptide(L)'
;MQIEFLQSGDIRLEVCPAAGGSITRFSIEGQEIFRPASEEAIRNLDPGLMAAFPMVPYCNRIAHGLFWFEGRQIQLKKNFEPELCSIHGLGWERAWSIEHKNMVSLKLSYDHDGHDWPWKFYSEQYFRLEPDRLNYELSISNSDSSLMPAGLGLHPFFSDQRLARMSCLFQGTWQCSSEGLPIHFVGTVKPDQFDGSKTMSEYRENLKTCQ
;
A
#
# COMPACT_ATOMS: atom_id res chain seq x y z
N MET A 1 -16.92 -14.91 -2.23
CA MET A 1 -15.65 -14.19 -2.32
C MET A 1 -14.61 -14.96 -1.52
N GLN A 2 -13.42 -15.17 -2.06
CA GLN A 2 -12.39 -16.02 -1.48
C GLN A 2 -11.35 -15.14 -0.78
N ILE A 3 -11.11 -15.40 0.51
CA ILE A 3 -9.99 -14.86 1.28
C ILE A 3 -8.92 -15.94 1.34
N GLU A 4 -7.69 -15.57 1.05
CA GLU A 4 -6.55 -16.44 1.14
C GLU A 4 -5.91 -16.32 2.51
N PHE A 5 -5.76 -17.47 3.16
CA PHE A 5 -5.23 -17.59 4.51
C PHE A 5 -3.84 -18.20 4.49
N LEU A 6 -2.89 -17.58 5.21
CA LEU A 6 -1.55 -18.07 5.45
C LEU A 6 -1.27 -18.11 6.95
N GLN A 7 -0.48 -19.10 7.37
CA GLN A 7 -0.08 -19.25 8.77
C GLN A 7 1.33 -19.83 8.90
N SER A 8 2.12 -19.26 9.82
CA SER A 8 3.42 -19.76 10.24
C SER A 8 3.53 -19.61 11.76
N GLY A 9 3.40 -20.74 12.50
CA GLY A 9 3.29 -20.69 13.96
C GLY A 9 2.12 -19.82 14.40
N ASP A 10 2.40 -18.79 15.19
CA ASP A 10 1.42 -17.84 15.71
C ASP A 10 1.18 -16.62 14.80
N ILE A 11 1.87 -16.53 13.65
CA ILE A 11 1.68 -15.49 12.67
C ILE A 11 0.56 -15.90 11.71
N ARG A 12 -0.41 -15.01 11.50
CA ARG A 12 -1.56 -15.18 10.61
C ARG A 12 -1.69 -14.00 9.66
N LEU A 13 -1.95 -14.32 8.39
CA LEU A 13 -2.18 -13.35 7.34
C LEU A 13 -3.42 -13.76 6.52
N GLU A 14 -4.30 -12.79 6.27
CA GLU A 14 -5.44 -12.95 5.38
C GLU A 14 -5.34 -11.94 4.24
N VAL A 15 -5.52 -12.39 3.01
CA VAL A 15 -5.40 -11.58 1.80
C VAL A 15 -6.63 -11.75 0.94
N CYS A 16 -7.16 -10.65 0.38
CA CYS A 16 -8.28 -10.63 -0.56
C CYS A 16 -7.81 -10.34 -1.98
N PRO A 17 -7.58 -11.35 -2.84
CA PRO A 17 -7.16 -11.11 -4.22
C PRO A 17 -8.15 -10.25 -5.02
N ALA A 18 -9.47 -10.40 -4.79
CA ALA A 18 -10.52 -9.65 -5.47
C ALA A 18 -10.52 -8.14 -5.12
N ALA A 19 -9.98 -7.76 -3.98
CA ALA A 19 -9.86 -6.37 -3.52
C ALA A 19 -8.40 -5.91 -3.56
N GLY A 20 -7.80 -5.83 -4.73
CA GLY A 20 -6.45 -5.32 -4.91
C GLY A 20 -5.33 -6.24 -4.40
N GLY A 21 -5.60 -7.50 -4.07
CA GLY A 21 -4.64 -8.31 -3.34
C GLY A 21 -4.34 -7.74 -1.96
N SER A 22 -5.29 -7.00 -1.38
CA SER A 22 -5.13 -6.31 -0.10
C SER A 22 -5.06 -7.29 1.06
N ILE A 23 -4.26 -6.94 2.07
CA ILE A 23 -4.28 -7.63 3.35
C ILE A 23 -5.57 -7.24 4.08
N THR A 24 -6.34 -8.23 4.50
CA THR A 24 -7.56 -8.02 5.30
C THR A 24 -7.30 -8.17 6.79
N ARG A 25 -6.27 -8.94 7.15
CA ARG A 25 -5.86 -9.14 8.54
C ARG A 25 -4.39 -9.55 8.61
N PHE A 26 -3.68 -9.04 9.61
CA PHE A 26 -2.34 -9.48 9.98
C PHE A 26 -2.20 -9.45 11.49
N SER A 27 -1.94 -10.62 12.08
CA SER A 27 -1.82 -10.80 13.54
C SER A 27 -0.64 -11.71 13.92
N ILE A 28 -0.09 -11.47 15.12
CA ILE A 28 0.99 -12.25 15.73
C ILE A 28 0.56 -12.56 17.15
N GLU A 29 0.62 -13.84 17.56
CA GLU A 29 0.20 -14.31 18.90
C GLU A 29 -1.24 -13.86 19.28
N GLY A 30 -2.13 -13.77 18.28
CA GLY A 30 -3.50 -13.30 18.45
C GLY A 30 -3.65 -11.77 18.57
N GLN A 31 -2.57 -11.00 18.54
CA GLN A 31 -2.60 -9.54 18.53
C GLN A 31 -2.66 -9.03 17.10
N GLU A 32 -3.60 -8.11 16.83
CA GLU A 32 -3.72 -7.45 15.54
C GLU A 32 -2.58 -6.45 15.34
N ILE A 33 -1.72 -6.68 14.37
CA ILE A 33 -0.65 -5.75 13.99
C ILE A 33 -1.21 -4.67 13.08
N PHE A 34 -2.00 -5.06 12.08
CA PHE A 34 -2.76 -4.13 11.27
C PHE A 34 -4.21 -4.07 11.73
N ARG A 35 -4.87 -2.94 11.55
CA ARG A 35 -6.31 -2.78 11.74
C ARG A 35 -7.04 -3.79 10.85
N PRO A 36 -7.75 -4.77 11.40
CA PRO A 36 -8.45 -5.75 10.58
C PRO A 36 -9.57 -5.08 9.77
N ALA A 37 -9.77 -5.54 8.54
CA ALA A 37 -10.90 -5.14 7.72
C ALA A 37 -12.20 -5.70 8.32
N SER A 38 -13.27 -4.93 8.26
CA SER A 38 -14.58 -5.42 8.66
C SER A 38 -15.15 -6.38 7.61
N GLU A 39 -16.07 -7.26 8.00
CA GLU A 39 -16.77 -8.13 7.05
C GLU A 39 -17.52 -7.33 5.97
N GLU A 40 -18.03 -6.16 6.32
CA GLU A 40 -18.71 -5.26 5.38
C GLU A 40 -17.72 -4.69 4.35
N ALA A 41 -16.55 -4.21 4.79
CA ALA A 41 -15.49 -3.74 3.90
C ALA A 41 -15.04 -4.83 2.92
N ILE A 42 -14.89 -6.06 3.41
CA ILE A 42 -14.53 -7.21 2.60
C ILE A 42 -15.65 -7.53 1.58
N ARG A 43 -16.92 -7.57 2.02
CA ARG A 43 -18.07 -7.83 1.11
C ARG A 43 -18.19 -6.79 0.02
N ASN A 44 -17.95 -5.53 0.34
CA ASN A 44 -18.07 -4.41 -0.60
C ASN A 44 -16.79 -4.21 -1.43
N LEU A 45 -15.73 -4.99 -1.19
CA LEU A 45 -14.41 -4.85 -1.82
C LEU A 45 -13.86 -3.41 -1.67
N ASP A 46 -14.08 -2.78 -0.50
CA ASP A 46 -13.65 -1.42 -0.24
C ASP A 46 -12.15 -1.40 0.14
N PRO A 47 -11.25 -1.02 -0.78
CA PRO A 47 -9.82 -1.11 -0.53
C PRO A 47 -9.35 -0.10 0.53
N GLY A 48 -10.03 1.03 0.70
CA GLY A 48 -9.72 2.03 1.72
C GLY A 48 -9.96 1.56 3.16
N LEU A 49 -10.76 0.50 3.34
CA LEU A 49 -11.08 -0.09 4.63
C LEU A 49 -10.33 -1.42 4.88
N MET A 50 -9.45 -1.85 3.99
CA MET A 50 -8.59 -3.02 4.20
C MET A 50 -7.50 -2.73 5.24
N ALA A 51 -6.83 -3.77 5.71
CA ALA A 51 -5.73 -3.67 6.68
C ALA A 51 -4.44 -3.10 6.05
N ALA A 52 -4.18 -3.46 4.80
CA ALA A 52 -3.18 -2.84 3.95
C ALA A 52 -3.52 -3.09 2.47
N PHE A 53 -3.08 -2.19 1.58
CA PHE A 53 -3.27 -2.35 0.15
C PHE A 53 -2.01 -1.95 -0.66
N PRO A 54 -1.79 -2.55 -1.85
CA PRO A 54 -0.68 -2.18 -2.71
C PRO A 54 -0.93 -0.85 -3.40
N MET A 55 0.12 -0.06 -3.57
CA MET A 55 0.10 1.14 -4.40
C MET A 55 0.94 0.88 -5.65
N VAL A 56 0.30 0.76 -6.80
CA VAL A 56 0.89 0.50 -8.11
C VAL A 56 -0.05 1.00 -9.22
N PRO A 57 0.40 1.65 -10.30
CA PRO A 57 1.78 1.92 -10.69
C PRO A 57 2.38 3.20 -10.11
N TYR A 58 1.73 3.87 -9.17
CA TYR A 58 2.26 5.03 -8.46
C TYR A 58 1.74 5.08 -7.02
N CYS A 59 2.50 5.78 -6.17
CA CYS A 59 2.15 6.02 -4.77
C CYS A 59 1.66 7.45 -4.56
N ASN A 60 0.88 7.67 -3.48
CA ASN A 60 0.40 8.97 -3.06
C ASN A 60 -0.46 9.65 -4.15
N ARG A 61 -0.48 10.98 -4.23
CA ARG A 61 -1.40 11.79 -5.00
C ARG A 61 -0.76 12.37 -6.24
N ILE A 62 -1.48 12.33 -7.36
CA ILE A 62 -1.20 13.13 -8.56
C ILE A 62 -2.22 14.26 -8.60
N ALA A 63 -1.77 15.50 -8.44
CA ALA A 63 -2.60 16.69 -8.38
C ALA A 63 -3.52 16.78 -9.60
N HIS A 64 -4.84 16.84 -9.37
CA HIS A 64 -5.88 16.85 -10.41
C HIS A 64 -5.78 15.70 -11.43
N GLY A 65 -4.99 14.64 -11.11
CA GLY A 65 -4.68 13.55 -12.03
C GLY A 65 -3.78 13.96 -13.22
N LEU A 66 -3.14 15.14 -13.17
CA LEU A 66 -2.42 15.72 -14.30
C LEU A 66 -0.91 15.73 -14.07
N PHE A 67 -0.14 15.18 -15.03
CA PHE A 67 1.32 15.26 -15.03
C PHE A 67 1.89 15.22 -16.45
N TRP A 68 3.18 15.54 -16.58
CA TRP A 68 3.92 15.44 -17.82
C TRP A 68 4.96 14.32 -17.76
N PHE A 69 5.04 13.53 -18.83
CA PHE A 69 6.04 12.49 -18.96
C PHE A 69 6.48 12.36 -20.42
N GLU A 70 7.79 12.39 -20.67
CA GLU A 70 8.37 12.32 -22.04
C GLU A 70 7.71 13.31 -23.02
N GLY A 71 7.50 14.55 -22.59
CA GLY A 71 6.89 15.61 -23.41
C GLY A 71 5.38 15.43 -23.67
N ARG A 72 4.73 14.44 -23.10
CA ARG A 72 3.28 14.19 -23.21
C ARG A 72 2.56 14.60 -21.94
N GLN A 73 1.45 15.28 -22.08
CA GLN A 73 0.53 15.55 -20.98
C GLN A 73 -0.34 14.32 -20.74
N ILE A 74 -0.36 13.83 -19.51
CA ILE A 74 -1.14 12.68 -19.09
C ILE A 74 -2.23 13.17 -18.15
N GLN A 75 -3.48 12.79 -18.45
CA GLN A 75 -4.65 13.06 -17.61
C GLN A 75 -5.22 11.74 -17.12
N LEU A 76 -5.16 11.52 -15.82
CA LEU A 76 -5.78 10.38 -15.14
C LEU A 76 -7.16 10.76 -14.61
N LYS A 77 -8.03 9.77 -14.49
CA LYS A 77 -9.30 9.91 -13.78
C LYS A 77 -9.07 9.98 -12.27
N LYS A 78 -9.93 10.71 -11.57
CA LYS A 78 -10.04 10.58 -10.10
C LYS A 78 -10.54 9.17 -9.79
N ASN A 79 -9.96 8.56 -8.79
CA ASN A 79 -10.28 7.18 -8.42
C ASN A 79 -10.72 7.03 -6.97
N PHE A 80 -10.87 8.12 -6.22
CA PHE A 80 -11.36 8.07 -4.85
C PHE A 80 -12.08 9.37 -4.44
N GLU A 81 -13.37 9.32 -4.22
CA GLU A 81 -14.14 10.48 -3.73
C GLU A 81 -13.99 10.64 -2.19
N PRO A 82 -13.88 11.85 -1.64
CA PRO A 82 -14.01 13.16 -2.30
C PRO A 82 -12.66 13.76 -2.78
N GLU A 83 -11.62 12.96 -2.94
CA GLU A 83 -10.29 13.44 -3.34
C GLU A 83 -10.32 14.15 -4.71
N LEU A 84 -9.60 15.27 -4.81
CA LEU A 84 -9.45 16.01 -6.06
C LEU A 84 -8.29 15.47 -6.92
N CYS A 85 -7.50 14.57 -6.35
CA CYS A 85 -6.33 13.95 -6.96
C CYS A 85 -6.67 12.54 -7.48
N SER A 86 -5.82 12.02 -8.36
CA SER A 86 -5.75 10.58 -8.57
C SER A 86 -4.77 9.99 -7.56
N ILE A 87 -5.15 8.92 -6.84
CA ILE A 87 -4.37 8.41 -5.71
C ILE A 87 -3.98 6.94 -5.88
N HIS A 88 -2.80 6.57 -5.37
CA HIS A 88 -2.34 5.20 -5.09
C HIS A 88 -2.32 4.23 -6.28
N GLY A 89 -2.48 4.73 -7.50
CA GLY A 89 -2.51 3.88 -8.69
C GLY A 89 -3.81 3.11 -8.86
N LEU A 90 -3.73 1.95 -9.48
CA LEU A 90 -4.89 1.16 -9.87
C LEU A 90 -4.93 -0.20 -9.16
N GLY A 91 -3.79 -0.71 -8.75
CA GLY A 91 -3.65 -2.08 -8.26
C GLY A 91 -4.53 -2.40 -7.05
N TRP A 92 -4.78 -1.42 -6.19
CA TRP A 92 -5.60 -1.56 -4.99
C TRP A 92 -7.12 -1.72 -5.29
N GLU A 93 -7.56 -1.29 -6.47
CA GLU A 93 -8.97 -1.36 -6.91
C GLU A 93 -9.27 -2.56 -7.82
N ARG A 94 -8.24 -3.30 -8.23
CA ARG A 94 -8.37 -4.35 -9.24
C ARG A 94 -8.26 -5.73 -8.60
N ALA A 95 -8.90 -6.71 -9.23
CA ALA A 95 -8.70 -8.10 -8.84
C ALA A 95 -7.34 -8.60 -9.33
N TRP A 96 -6.65 -9.37 -8.49
CA TRP A 96 -5.39 -10.02 -8.79
C TRP A 96 -5.58 -11.52 -8.92
N SER A 97 -4.86 -12.15 -9.84
CA SER A 97 -4.85 -13.59 -10.06
C SER A 97 -3.91 -14.28 -9.09
N ILE A 98 -4.29 -15.47 -8.63
CA ILE A 98 -3.42 -16.31 -7.78
C ILE A 98 -2.52 -17.13 -8.69
N GLU A 99 -1.21 -16.92 -8.59
CA GLU A 99 -0.18 -17.66 -9.33
C GLU A 99 0.30 -18.87 -8.54
N HIS A 100 0.47 -18.70 -7.25
CA HIS A 100 0.94 -19.77 -6.35
C HIS A 100 0.45 -19.52 -4.94
N LYS A 101 0.13 -20.62 -4.23
CA LYS A 101 -0.23 -20.59 -2.81
C LYS A 101 0.19 -21.86 -2.10
N ASN A 102 0.69 -21.69 -0.89
CA ASN A 102 0.83 -22.75 0.11
C ASN A 102 0.50 -22.18 1.50
N MET A 103 0.78 -22.93 2.57
CA MET A 103 0.44 -22.51 3.93
C MET A 103 1.15 -21.23 4.40
N VAL A 104 2.33 -20.93 3.87
CA VAL A 104 3.18 -19.83 4.32
C VAL A 104 3.51 -18.81 3.22
N SER A 105 3.06 -19.05 1.99
CA SER A 105 3.31 -18.11 0.89
C SER A 105 2.15 -18.00 -0.08
N LEU A 106 2.00 -16.80 -0.64
CA LEU A 106 1.02 -16.47 -1.68
C LEU A 106 1.70 -15.55 -2.70
N LYS A 107 1.53 -15.87 -3.98
CA LYS A 107 1.94 -15.02 -5.09
C LYS A 107 0.72 -14.63 -5.91
N LEU A 108 0.55 -13.34 -6.10
CA LEU A 108 -0.51 -12.75 -6.91
C LEU A 108 0.09 -12.00 -8.09
N SER A 109 -0.66 -11.92 -9.20
CA SER A 109 -0.30 -11.14 -10.38
C SER A 109 -1.43 -10.25 -10.84
N TYR A 110 -1.08 -9.15 -11.50
CA TYR A 110 -1.99 -8.23 -12.14
C TYR A 110 -1.42 -7.74 -13.47
N ASP A 111 -2.17 -7.98 -14.54
CA ASP A 111 -1.87 -7.47 -15.89
C ASP A 111 -2.72 -6.23 -16.16
N HIS A 112 -2.07 -5.12 -16.53
CA HIS A 112 -2.71 -3.88 -16.92
C HIS A 112 -2.61 -3.66 -18.43
N ASP A 113 -3.74 -3.39 -19.06
CA ASP A 113 -3.90 -3.33 -20.52
C ASP A 113 -3.61 -1.95 -21.15
N GLY A 114 -3.33 -0.92 -20.32
CA GLY A 114 -3.03 0.44 -20.79
C GLY A 114 -4.22 1.41 -20.81
N HIS A 115 -5.38 1.07 -20.24
CA HIS A 115 -6.56 1.93 -20.29
C HIS A 115 -6.53 3.13 -19.32
N ASP A 116 -6.51 2.88 -18.00
CA ASP A 116 -6.58 3.94 -16.98
C ASP A 116 -5.21 4.53 -16.64
N TRP A 117 -4.14 3.75 -16.87
CA TRP A 117 -2.76 4.18 -16.91
C TRP A 117 -2.24 3.92 -18.32
N PRO A 118 -1.74 4.94 -19.05
CA PRO A 118 -1.56 4.82 -20.51
C PRO A 118 -0.32 4.02 -20.94
N TRP A 119 0.10 3.05 -20.15
CA TRP A 119 1.14 2.09 -20.42
C TRP A 119 0.72 0.72 -19.92
N LYS A 120 1.05 -0.33 -20.67
CA LYS A 120 0.87 -1.71 -20.23
C LYS A 120 1.93 -2.07 -19.21
N PHE A 121 1.54 -2.77 -18.16
CA PHE A 121 2.48 -3.29 -17.18
C PHE A 121 1.97 -4.61 -16.57
N TYR A 122 2.91 -5.38 -16.06
CA TYR A 122 2.67 -6.55 -15.25
C TYR A 122 3.17 -6.29 -13.83
N SER A 123 2.41 -6.66 -12.82
CA SER A 123 2.77 -6.47 -11.42
C SER A 123 2.56 -7.74 -10.64
N GLU A 124 3.41 -7.98 -9.65
CA GLU A 124 3.31 -9.12 -8.75
C GLU A 124 3.37 -8.68 -7.31
N GLN A 125 2.60 -9.37 -6.47
CA GLN A 125 2.70 -9.34 -5.01
C GLN A 125 3.15 -10.70 -4.52
N TYR A 126 4.15 -10.74 -3.64
CA TYR A 126 4.58 -11.94 -2.99
C TYR A 126 4.55 -11.76 -1.48
N PHE A 127 3.78 -12.63 -0.83
CA PHE A 127 3.65 -12.72 0.63
C PHE A 127 4.33 -13.99 1.10
N ARG A 128 5.21 -13.88 2.08
CA ARG A 128 5.87 -15.02 2.71
C ARG A 128 5.95 -14.83 4.21
N LEU A 129 5.36 -15.78 4.94
CA LEU A 129 5.48 -15.86 6.39
C LEU A 129 6.71 -16.67 6.77
N GLU A 130 7.51 -16.12 7.66
CA GLU A 130 8.57 -16.80 8.40
C GLU A 130 8.17 -16.87 9.88
N PRO A 131 8.91 -17.58 10.75
CA PRO A 131 8.48 -17.77 12.15
C PRO A 131 8.32 -16.47 12.95
N ASP A 132 8.96 -15.38 12.54
CA ASP A 132 9.02 -14.11 13.26
C ASP A 132 8.65 -12.88 12.41
N ARG A 133 8.26 -13.06 11.12
CA ARG A 133 8.03 -11.93 10.22
C ARG A 133 7.12 -12.26 9.04
N LEU A 134 6.56 -11.20 8.47
CA LEU A 134 6.00 -11.17 7.12
C LEU A 134 7.02 -10.52 6.19
N ASN A 135 7.44 -11.23 5.14
CA ASN A 135 8.12 -10.64 3.99
C ASN A 135 7.07 -10.33 2.92
N TYR A 136 7.06 -9.09 2.46
CA TYR A 136 6.19 -8.62 1.39
C TYR A 136 7.02 -7.99 0.29
N GLU A 137 6.79 -8.45 -0.94
CA GLU A 137 7.42 -7.91 -2.13
C GLU A 137 6.34 -7.46 -3.11
N LEU A 138 6.51 -6.26 -3.67
CA LEU A 138 5.69 -5.73 -4.75
C LEU A 138 6.62 -5.36 -5.90
N SER A 139 6.32 -5.87 -7.09
CA SER A 139 7.10 -5.60 -8.29
C SER A 139 6.22 -5.08 -9.42
N ILE A 140 6.84 -4.34 -10.34
CA ILE A 140 6.22 -3.89 -11.58
C ILE A 140 7.20 -4.07 -12.73
N SER A 141 6.72 -4.57 -13.85
CA SER A 141 7.46 -4.71 -15.10
C SER A 141 6.72 -3.94 -16.20
N ASN A 142 7.43 -3.05 -16.87
CA ASN A 142 6.91 -2.36 -18.04
C ASN A 142 6.72 -3.37 -19.19
N SER A 143 5.48 -3.56 -19.63
CA SER A 143 5.12 -4.41 -20.77
C SER A 143 4.79 -3.57 -22.01
N ASP A 144 4.94 -2.25 -21.91
CA ASP A 144 4.77 -1.34 -23.04
C ASP A 144 6.04 -1.20 -23.87
N SER A 145 5.91 -0.71 -25.10
CA SER A 145 7.04 -0.43 -25.99
C SER A 145 7.75 0.89 -25.67
N SER A 146 7.12 1.75 -24.88
CA SER A 146 7.64 3.06 -24.47
C SER A 146 8.07 3.06 -23.00
N LEU A 147 8.87 4.06 -22.60
CA LEU A 147 9.19 4.28 -21.20
C LEU A 147 7.89 4.57 -20.41
N MET A 148 7.84 4.05 -19.20
CA MET A 148 6.72 4.22 -18.28
C MET A 148 7.25 4.74 -16.94
N PRO A 149 6.66 5.81 -16.37
CA PRO A 149 6.96 6.20 -14.99
C PRO A 149 6.31 5.18 -14.03
N ALA A 150 7.00 4.85 -12.95
CA ALA A 150 6.50 3.91 -11.96
C ALA A 150 6.89 4.28 -10.53
N GLY A 151 6.00 3.97 -9.59
CA GLY A 151 6.23 4.05 -8.16
C GLY A 151 5.50 2.92 -7.45
N LEU A 152 6.10 2.35 -6.42
CA LEU A 152 5.56 1.22 -5.68
C LEU A 152 5.47 1.53 -4.19
N GLY A 153 4.47 0.97 -3.53
CA GLY A 153 4.34 1.06 -2.08
C GLY A 153 3.31 0.12 -1.50
N LEU A 154 3.34 -0.02 -0.19
CA LEU A 154 2.29 -0.64 0.59
C LEU A 154 1.71 0.41 1.53
N HIS A 155 0.38 0.43 1.65
CA HIS A 155 -0.34 1.35 2.53
C HIS A 155 -0.89 0.59 3.75
N PRO A 156 -0.12 0.38 4.83
CA PRO A 156 -0.58 -0.32 6.01
C PRO A 156 -1.33 0.61 6.95
N PHE A 157 -2.39 0.08 7.57
CA PHE A 157 -3.09 0.70 8.70
C PHE A 157 -2.76 -0.09 9.96
N PHE A 158 -1.87 0.44 10.77
CA PHE A 158 -1.54 -0.20 12.05
C PHE A 158 -2.74 -0.12 13.00
N SER A 159 -2.96 -1.19 13.78
CA SER A 159 -3.96 -1.20 14.82
C SER A 159 -3.65 -0.16 15.89
N ASP A 160 -4.69 0.35 16.56
CA ASP A 160 -4.54 1.40 17.59
C ASP A 160 -3.96 0.82 18.89
N GLN A 161 -2.69 0.50 18.87
CA GLN A 161 -1.92 0.10 20.04
C GLN A 161 -1.24 1.36 20.60
N ARG A 162 -1.90 2.05 21.51
CA ARG A 162 -1.43 3.33 22.09
C ARG A 162 -0.02 3.26 22.67
N LEU A 163 0.41 2.08 23.09
CA LEU A 163 1.74 1.85 23.68
C LEU A 163 2.71 1.19 22.69
N ALA A 164 2.28 0.90 21.46
CA ALA A 164 3.17 0.31 20.46
C ALA A 164 4.27 1.31 20.07
N ARG A 165 5.48 0.80 19.92
CA ARG A 165 6.63 1.56 19.41
C ARG A 165 6.96 1.11 18.02
N MET A 166 7.23 2.04 17.13
CA MET A 166 7.67 1.77 15.77
C MET A 166 9.14 2.17 15.62
N SER A 167 9.95 1.27 15.09
CA SER A 167 11.32 1.55 14.69
C SER A 167 11.44 1.39 13.19
N CYS A 168 11.86 2.44 12.49
CA CYS A 168 12.04 2.46 11.04
C CYS A 168 13.22 3.34 10.66
N LEU A 169 13.91 2.95 9.58
CA LEU A 169 14.94 3.78 8.96
C LEU A 169 14.35 4.52 7.78
N PHE A 170 14.22 5.83 7.89
CA PHE A 170 13.78 6.71 6.81
C PHE A 170 14.89 7.70 6.44
N GLN A 171 14.98 8.06 5.16
CA GLN A 171 15.88 9.12 4.69
C GLN A 171 15.34 10.52 5.00
N GLY A 172 14.04 10.62 5.29
CA GLY A 172 13.37 11.87 5.61
C GLY A 172 11.87 11.77 5.48
N THR A 173 11.21 12.91 5.65
CA THR A 173 9.75 13.04 5.55
C THR A 173 9.40 14.15 4.56
N TRP A 174 8.28 13.98 3.87
CA TRP A 174 7.69 15.03 3.06
C TRP A 174 6.70 15.84 3.89
N GLN A 175 6.87 17.14 3.92
CA GLN A 175 5.82 18.06 4.38
C GLN A 175 4.78 18.22 3.28
N CYS A 176 3.50 18.15 3.63
CA CYS A 176 2.41 18.21 2.67
C CYS A 176 1.57 19.47 2.84
N SER A 177 0.90 19.88 1.76
CA SER A 177 -0.15 20.91 1.79
C SER A 177 -1.39 20.41 2.53
N SER A 178 -2.37 21.31 2.72
CA SER A 178 -3.70 20.95 3.24
C SER A 178 -4.45 19.93 2.36
N GLU A 179 -4.04 19.79 1.09
CA GLU A 179 -4.57 18.82 0.13
C GLU A 179 -3.79 17.50 0.13
N GLY A 180 -2.82 17.34 1.04
CA GLY A 180 -1.98 16.13 1.12
C GLY A 180 -0.92 16.00 0.01
N LEU A 181 -0.66 17.10 -0.74
CA LEU A 181 0.37 17.11 -1.79
C LEU A 181 1.75 17.41 -1.18
N PRO A 182 2.81 16.70 -1.58
CA PRO A 182 4.15 16.94 -1.07
C PRO A 182 4.67 18.30 -1.53
N ILE A 183 5.15 19.11 -0.57
CA ILE A 183 5.68 20.46 -0.83
C ILE A 183 7.18 20.49 -0.65
N HIS A 184 7.67 19.93 0.47
CA HIS A 184 9.06 20.05 0.87
C HIS A 184 9.56 18.76 1.52
N PHE A 185 10.75 18.29 1.12
CA PHE A 185 11.41 17.14 1.71
C PHE A 185 12.32 17.61 2.86
N VAL A 186 12.10 17.06 4.04
CA VAL A 186 12.95 17.26 5.21
C VAL A 186 13.76 15.99 5.43
N GLY A 187 15.06 16.04 5.15
CA GLY A 187 15.96 14.93 5.41
C GLY A 187 16.08 14.65 6.91
N THR A 188 16.21 13.40 7.29
CA THR A 188 16.48 13.02 8.68
C THR A 188 17.91 13.43 9.02
N VAL A 189 18.03 14.45 9.85
CA VAL A 189 19.34 14.87 10.40
C VAL A 189 19.83 13.86 11.46
N LYS A 190 18.91 12.99 11.97
CA LYS A 190 19.19 11.90 12.91
C LYS A 190 18.17 10.77 12.74
N PRO A 191 18.58 9.50 12.98
CA PRO A 191 17.67 8.35 13.06
C PRO A 191 16.58 8.47 14.13
N ASP A 192 16.67 9.47 14.99
CA ASP A 192 15.92 9.62 16.24
C ASP A 192 14.41 9.87 16.06
N GLN A 193 13.93 10.19 14.87
CA GLN A 193 12.50 10.45 14.67
C GLN A 193 11.63 9.18 14.70
N PHE A 194 12.24 8.00 14.47
CA PHE A 194 11.55 6.70 14.44
C PHE A 194 12.42 5.59 15.05
N ASP A 195 13.10 5.87 16.12
CA ASP A 195 14.04 4.94 16.81
C ASP A 195 13.34 4.00 17.82
N GLY A 196 12.02 4.03 17.90
CA GLY A 196 11.25 3.29 18.89
C GLY A 196 11.24 3.91 20.30
N SER A 197 11.83 5.11 20.48
CA SER A 197 11.81 5.82 21.76
C SER A 197 10.47 6.42 22.09
N LYS A 198 9.63 6.67 21.07
CA LYS A 198 8.29 7.26 21.18
C LYS A 198 7.20 6.25 20.84
N THR A 199 6.03 6.41 21.43
CA THR A 199 4.85 5.63 21.10
C THR A 199 4.23 6.08 19.77
N MET A 200 3.40 5.22 19.16
CA MET A 200 2.68 5.56 17.92
C MET A 200 1.78 6.79 18.09
N SER A 201 1.24 7.05 19.27
CA SER A 201 0.47 8.27 19.57
C SER A 201 1.33 9.53 19.50
N GLU A 202 2.55 9.50 20.02
CA GLU A 202 3.50 10.62 19.96
C GLU A 202 3.98 10.92 18.54
N TYR A 203 4.10 9.88 17.69
CA TYR A 203 4.40 10.06 16.27
C TYR A 203 3.20 10.64 15.50
N ARG A 204 1.96 10.23 15.80
CA ARG A 204 0.75 10.75 15.15
C ARG A 204 0.55 12.26 15.37
N GLU A 205 0.92 12.80 16.51
CA GLU A 205 0.86 14.24 16.75
C GLU A 205 1.81 15.02 15.84
N ASN A 206 2.95 14.42 15.49
CA ASN A 206 3.95 15.02 14.60
C ASN A 206 3.69 14.73 13.11
N LEU A 207 2.88 13.71 12.78
CA LEU A 207 2.54 13.29 11.42
C LEU A 207 1.21 13.85 10.91
N LYS A 208 0.52 14.72 11.64
CA LYS A 208 -0.73 15.40 11.20
C LYS A 208 -0.60 16.22 9.93
N THR A 209 0.51 16.12 9.23
CA THR A 209 0.81 16.88 8.02
C THR A 209 0.70 16.08 6.71
N CYS A 210 0.45 14.77 6.76
CA CYS A 210 0.32 13.94 5.54
C CYS A 210 -0.66 12.78 5.75
N GLN A 211 -1.94 13.08 5.94
CA GLN A 211 -3.03 12.11 5.75
C GLN A 211 -3.65 12.29 4.37
#